data_bbacefacbba157329863ce7ff78776e6
#
_entry.id   bbacefacbba157329863ce7ff78776e6
#
_cell.length_a   1.000
_cell.length_b   1.000
_cell.length_c   1.000
_cell.angle_alpha   90.00
_cell.angle_beta   90.00
_cell.angle_gamma   90.00
#
_symmetry.space_group_name_H-M   'P 1'
#
loop_
_entity.id
_entity.type
_entity.pdbx_description
1 polymer ?
#
loop_
_entity_poly.entity_id
_entity_poly.type
_entity_poly.pdbx_seq_one_letter_code
_entity_poly.pdbx_strand_id
1 'polypeptide(L)'
;MEQKNNLVAAYQLKTRYLTKTTITIVAVIVVLGVAILAYALGTHRVFMPGSISTKHRLFAEQCSRCHTPWKPVMTVVANEMCLKCHSVSFHFKDRTVGPYPQCATCHVEHKDKPILAVMSDSACIQCHADLKVKDSPLRFEGKVLSFTTHHPEFGVAVLLPGQKTPERVRLSDKERLVDTASIKLNHKLHLQVNLQGPNGPEQLSCASCHQPDPRRAYMRPVNYEKNCMRCHLLDFDERFPGRTVPHGQQLEEVNRFLRATYAEYYLHEHDAELRSRGVGAMKTKREIDEVHEMVVKAEEKCALCHVLQRVTDSSGADRSAVVKTAIPERWLPHSVFNHLAHTTVKCVACHEAAPTSQVSRDVLLPRMDSCRMCHFEPGGARAECVDCHVYHDKTHARQPGDQPYSIEEFKSGQASPTSIIPATPVTP
;
A
#
# COMPACT_ATOMS: atom_id res chain seq x y z
N MET A 1 85.12 -2.74 -38.78
CA MET A 1 83.88 -2.37 -39.43
C MET A 1 82.65 -2.64 -38.54
N GLU A 2 82.66 -3.68 -37.77
CA GLU A 2 81.55 -4.13 -36.90
C GLU A 2 81.16 -3.11 -35.77
N GLN A 3 82.17 -2.47 -35.15
CA GLN A 3 81.94 -1.52 -34.08
C GLN A 3 81.24 -0.22 -34.55
N LYS A 4 81.45 0.18 -35.81
CA LYS A 4 80.76 1.35 -36.41
C LYS A 4 79.32 1.08 -36.74
N ASN A 5 79.03 -0.15 -37.14
CA ASN A 5 77.62 -0.56 -37.44
C ASN A 5 76.73 -0.69 -36.20
N ASN A 6 77.36 -1.12 -35.07
CA ASN A 6 76.65 -1.17 -33.77
C ASN A 6 76.32 0.22 -33.19
N LEU A 7 77.20 1.19 -33.42
CA LEU A 7 76.97 2.59 -32.98
C LEU A 7 75.88 3.27 -33.81
N VAL A 8 75.81 3.04 -35.10
CA VAL A 8 74.77 3.57 -35.98
C VAL A 8 73.43 2.93 -35.67
N ALA A 9 73.38 1.62 -35.44
CA ALA A 9 72.14 0.92 -35.05
C ALA A 9 71.63 1.37 -33.70
N ALA A 10 72.53 1.59 -32.70
CA ALA A 10 72.13 2.10 -31.38
C ALA A 10 71.62 3.56 -31.46
N TYR A 11 72.24 4.40 -32.30
CA TYR A 11 71.75 5.76 -32.54
C TYR A 11 70.39 5.80 -33.24
N GLN A 12 70.18 4.96 -34.22
CA GLN A 12 68.88 4.84 -34.90
C GLN A 12 67.81 4.28 -34.00
N LEU A 13 68.07 3.34 -33.11
CA LEU A 13 67.17 2.87 -32.08
C LEU A 13 66.81 3.95 -31.09
N LYS A 14 67.81 4.72 -30.60
CA LYS A 14 67.59 5.79 -29.65
C LYS A 14 66.78 6.94 -30.24
N THR A 15 67.05 7.35 -31.49
CA THR A 15 66.25 8.37 -32.19
C THR A 15 64.82 7.90 -32.47
N ARG A 16 64.61 6.63 -32.82
CA ARG A 16 63.30 6.05 -33.04
C ARG A 16 62.49 5.96 -31.72
N TYR A 17 63.14 5.69 -30.62
CA TYR A 17 62.52 5.65 -29.30
C TYR A 17 62.16 7.07 -28.81
N LEU A 18 63.07 8.03 -28.94
CA LEU A 18 62.84 9.44 -28.59
C LEU A 18 61.71 10.04 -29.43
N THR A 19 61.63 9.77 -30.74
CA THR A 19 60.52 10.25 -31.59
C THR A 19 59.17 9.64 -31.20
N LYS A 20 59.11 8.37 -30.88
CA LYS A 20 57.87 7.74 -30.41
C LYS A 20 57.39 8.33 -29.08
N THR A 21 58.32 8.49 -28.15
CA THR A 21 58.03 9.10 -26.83
C THR A 21 57.57 10.56 -26.98
N THR A 22 58.24 11.34 -27.84
CA THR A 22 57.85 12.73 -28.10
C THR A 22 56.46 12.83 -28.76
N ILE A 23 56.18 11.97 -29.76
CA ILE A 23 54.86 11.92 -30.36
C ILE A 23 53.77 11.56 -29.34
N THR A 24 54.04 10.59 -28.45
CA THR A 24 53.09 10.22 -27.38
C THR A 24 52.84 11.37 -26.44
N ILE A 25 53.90 12.06 -26.01
CA ILE A 25 53.77 13.23 -25.11
C ILE A 25 52.95 14.34 -25.79
N VAL A 26 53.26 14.68 -27.03
CA VAL A 26 52.52 15.68 -27.78
C VAL A 26 51.05 15.30 -27.96
N ALA A 27 50.79 14.03 -28.29
CA ALA A 27 49.43 13.54 -28.39
C ALA A 27 48.65 13.68 -27.06
N VAL A 28 49.26 13.33 -25.93
CA VAL A 28 48.67 13.50 -24.60
C VAL A 28 48.39 14.98 -24.27
N ILE A 29 49.35 15.89 -24.58
CA ILE A 29 49.18 17.32 -24.37
C ILE A 29 48.04 17.87 -25.23
N VAL A 30 47.95 17.46 -26.49
CA VAL A 30 46.85 17.86 -27.40
C VAL A 30 45.49 17.38 -26.89
N VAL A 31 45.38 16.11 -26.46
CA VAL A 31 44.14 15.55 -25.91
C VAL A 31 43.75 16.30 -24.63
N LEU A 32 44.69 16.56 -23.73
CA LEU A 32 44.45 17.33 -22.50
C LEU A 32 44.05 18.78 -22.84
N GLY A 33 44.72 19.42 -23.80
CA GLY A 33 44.38 20.76 -24.26
C GLY A 33 42.98 20.85 -24.84
N VAL A 34 42.58 19.89 -25.68
CA VAL A 34 41.22 19.79 -26.23
C VAL A 34 40.20 19.54 -25.11
N ALA A 35 40.49 18.68 -24.15
CA ALA A 35 39.60 18.43 -23.02
C ALA A 35 39.43 19.68 -22.14
N ILE A 36 40.50 20.43 -21.84
CA ILE A 36 40.43 21.68 -21.07
C ILE A 36 39.65 22.75 -21.87
N LEU A 37 39.91 22.86 -23.16
CA LEU A 37 39.21 23.82 -24.04
C LEU A 37 37.70 23.48 -24.11
N ALA A 38 37.35 22.20 -24.30
CA ALA A 38 35.95 21.75 -24.28
C ALA A 38 35.29 22.06 -22.93
N TYR A 39 36.02 21.88 -21.82
CA TYR A 39 35.53 22.25 -20.50
C TYR A 39 35.32 23.77 -20.37
N ALA A 40 36.30 24.58 -20.82
CA ALA A 40 36.25 26.04 -20.74
C ALA A 40 35.14 26.63 -21.65
N LEU A 41 34.85 26.01 -22.79
CA LEU A 41 33.79 26.43 -23.71
C LEU A 41 32.37 25.96 -23.25
N GLY A 42 32.24 25.36 -22.05
CA GLY A 42 30.97 24.96 -21.50
C GLY A 42 30.33 23.73 -22.17
N THR A 43 31.07 23.01 -23.01
CA THR A 43 30.59 21.77 -23.65
C THR A 43 30.63 20.59 -22.69
N HIS A 44 30.14 20.78 -21.46
CA HIS A 44 30.13 19.75 -20.41
C HIS A 44 29.41 18.48 -20.82
N ARG A 45 28.53 18.55 -21.82
CA ARG A 45 27.79 17.39 -22.37
C ARG A 45 28.71 16.29 -22.93
N VAL A 46 29.92 16.65 -23.38
CA VAL A 46 30.91 15.69 -23.89
C VAL A 46 31.40 14.74 -22.78
N PHE A 47 31.34 15.19 -21.52
CA PHE A 47 31.78 14.39 -20.38
C PHE A 47 30.63 13.67 -19.66
N MET A 48 29.39 13.83 -20.13
CA MET A 48 28.26 13.15 -19.54
C MET A 48 28.08 11.76 -20.17
N PRO A 49 27.90 10.70 -19.39
CA PRO A 49 27.73 9.33 -19.91
C PRO A 49 26.36 9.09 -20.55
N GLY A 50 25.48 10.09 -20.54
CA GLY A 50 24.13 10.05 -21.12
C GLY A 50 23.30 11.24 -20.72
N SER A 51 22.09 11.33 -21.24
CA SER A 51 21.12 12.37 -20.90
C SER A 51 20.54 12.18 -19.50
N ILE A 52 20.09 13.29 -18.90
CA ILE A 52 19.29 13.22 -17.66
C ILE A 52 17.88 12.79 -17.95
N SER A 53 17.20 12.29 -16.91
CA SER A 53 15.80 11.83 -17.00
C SER A 53 14.84 12.93 -17.47
N THR A 54 13.73 12.52 -18.07
CA THR A 54 12.77 13.44 -18.67
C THR A 54 12.22 14.45 -17.67
N LYS A 55 12.01 14.03 -16.41
CA LYS A 55 11.48 14.90 -15.35
C LYS A 55 12.47 15.95 -14.87
N HIS A 56 13.77 15.69 -14.98
CA HIS A 56 14.84 16.63 -14.63
C HIS A 56 15.35 17.47 -15.81
N ARG A 57 14.78 17.31 -17.01
CA ARG A 57 15.22 18.03 -18.23
C ARG A 57 15.25 19.56 -18.07
N LEU A 58 14.39 20.11 -17.22
CA LEU A 58 14.38 21.54 -16.89
C LEU A 58 15.71 22.04 -16.29
N PHE A 59 16.49 21.15 -15.70
CA PHE A 59 17.75 21.44 -15.03
C PHE A 59 18.98 20.97 -15.81
N ALA A 60 18.81 20.56 -17.07
CA ALA A 60 19.86 19.92 -17.89
C ALA A 60 21.16 20.76 -17.97
N GLU A 61 21.01 22.09 -17.98
CA GLU A 61 22.15 23.04 -18.05
C GLU A 61 22.58 23.56 -16.67
N GLN A 62 21.94 23.10 -15.60
CA GLN A 62 22.18 23.61 -14.24
C GLN A 62 22.86 22.53 -13.37
N CYS A 63 24.08 22.16 -13.74
CA CYS A 63 24.85 21.09 -13.08
C CYS A 63 24.95 21.27 -11.56
N SER A 64 25.08 22.50 -11.09
CA SER A 64 25.19 22.85 -9.67
C SER A 64 23.92 22.56 -8.84
N ARG A 65 22.78 22.26 -9.49
CA ARG A 65 21.57 21.81 -8.78
C ARG A 65 21.77 20.47 -8.10
N CYS A 66 22.55 19.59 -8.73
CA CYS A 66 22.82 18.24 -8.24
C CYS A 66 24.28 18.10 -7.78
N HIS A 67 25.22 18.68 -8.52
CA HIS A 67 26.66 18.58 -8.22
C HIS A 67 27.14 19.77 -7.39
N THR A 68 27.87 19.49 -6.31
CA THR A 68 28.52 20.53 -5.52
C THR A 68 29.75 21.08 -6.27
N PRO A 69 29.91 22.40 -6.36
CA PRO A 69 31.13 23.01 -6.89
C PRO A 69 32.35 22.43 -6.19
N TRP A 70 33.46 22.26 -6.93
CA TRP A 70 34.74 21.81 -6.42
C TRP A 70 34.89 20.35 -5.99
N LYS A 71 33.79 19.54 -6.06
CA LYS A 71 33.94 18.07 -5.98
C LYS A 71 34.06 17.50 -7.39
N PRO A 72 34.88 16.45 -7.58
CA PRO A 72 34.98 15.79 -8.88
C PRO A 72 33.59 15.42 -9.39
N VAL A 73 33.31 15.68 -10.67
CA VAL A 73 32.00 15.39 -11.33
C VAL A 73 31.65 13.90 -11.24
N MET A 74 32.63 13.04 -11.01
CA MET A 74 32.46 11.59 -10.85
C MET A 74 32.04 11.16 -9.42
N THR A 75 31.90 12.09 -8.47
CA THR A 75 31.43 11.72 -7.12
C THR A 75 29.92 11.54 -7.11
N VAL A 76 29.48 10.55 -6.33
CA VAL A 76 28.04 10.30 -6.10
C VAL A 76 27.40 11.57 -5.52
N VAL A 77 26.27 11.97 -6.09
CA VAL A 77 25.51 13.13 -5.62
C VAL A 77 24.99 12.87 -4.21
N ALA A 78 25.25 13.79 -3.30
CA ALA A 78 24.81 13.67 -1.91
C ALA A 78 23.27 13.79 -1.81
N ASN A 79 22.69 13.06 -0.86
CA ASN A 79 21.22 13.01 -0.64
C ASN A 79 20.62 14.40 -0.43
N GLU A 80 21.33 15.30 0.23
CA GLU A 80 20.90 16.67 0.53
C GLU A 80 20.56 17.46 -0.74
N MET A 81 21.22 17.15 -1.85
CA MET A 81 20.94 17.82 -3.12
C MET A 81 19.58 17.37 -3.70
N CYS A 82 19.24 16.10 -3.54
CA CYS A 82 17.94 15.57 -3.95
C CYS A 82 16.81 16.10 -3.04
N LEU A 83 17.06 16.14 -1.73
CA LEU A 83 16.09 16.55 -0.73
C LEU A 83 15.75 18.05 -0.75
N LYS A 84 16.49 18.88 -1.50
CA LYS A 84 16.08 20.27 -1.76
C LYS A 84 14.75 20.39 -2.51
N CYS A 85 14.41 19.37 -3.29
CA CYS A 85 13.17 19.35 -4.11
C CYS A 85 12.29 18.15 -3.80
N HIS A 86 12.85 17.05 -3.30
CA HIS A 86 12.13 15.82 -3.01
C HIS A 86 11.91 15.61 -1.52
N SER A 87 10.65 15.42 -1.14
CA SER A 87 10.29 14.93 0.19
C SER A 87 10.04 13.43 0.09
N VAL A 88 10.91 12.64 0.73
CA VAL A 88 10.79 11.18 0.74
C VAL A 88 11.03 10.65 2.14
N SER A 89 10.26 9.63 2.54
CA SER A 89 10.58 8.83 3.71
C SER A 89 11.50 7.69 3.31
N PHE A 90 12.42 7.36 4.17
CA PHE A 90 13.31 6.23 3.95
C PHE A 90 12.60 4.90 4.28
N HIS A 91 13.04 3.83 3.62
CA HIS A 91 12.51 2.48 3.76
C HIS A 91 12.50 1.97 5.22
N PHE A 92 13.43 2.45 6.04
CA PHE A 92 13.55 2.07 7.44
C PHE A 92 13.33 3.27 8.35
N LYS A 93 12.35 3.18 9.24
CA LYS A 93 12.17 4.16 10.33
C LYS A 93 13.18 3.91 11.45
N ASP A 94 13.62 2.67 11.63
CA ASP A 94 14.59 2.27 12.65
C ASP A 94 15.98 2.17 12.06
N ARG A 95 16.92 2.93 12.59
CA ARG A 95 18.32 3.02 12.16
C ARG A 95 19.18 1.77 12.46
N THR A 96 18.54 0.62 12.68
CA THR A 96 19.23 -0.62 13.06
C THR A 96 20.02 -1.27 11.94
N VAL A 97 19.87 -0.80 10.69
CA VAL A 97 20.42 -1.46 9.49
C VAL A 97 21.60 -0.71 8.86
N GLY A 98 22.22 0.22 9.56
CA GLY A 98 23.37 0.98 9.04
C GLY A 98 22.98 2.28 8.30
N PRO A 99 23.93 2.95 7.64
CA PRO A 99 23.64 4.20 6.95
C PRO A 99 22.74 3.96 5.75
N TYR A 100 21.80 4.88 5.54
CA TYR A 100 20.91 4.84 4.36
C TYR A 100 21.76 4.93 3.07
N PRO A 101 21.40 4.15 2.03
CA PRO A 101 22.05 4.25 0.74
C PRO A 101 21.85 5.66 0.16
N GLN A 102 22.81 6.13 -0.62
CA GLN A 102 22.68 7.38 -1.35
C GLN A 102 21.55 7.23 -2.40
N CYS A 103 20.74 8.28 -2.57
CA CYS A 103 19.65 8.28 -3.56
C CYS A 103 20.19 7.90 -4.96
N ALA A 104 21.33 8.44 -5.34
CA ALA A 104 22.00 8.20 -6.60
C ALA A 104 22.53 6.76 -6.78
N THR A 105 22.61 5.95 -5.74
CA THR A 105 22.95 4.53 -5.87
C THR A 105 21.85 3.75 -6.60
N CYS A 106 20.62 4.13 -6.37
CA CYS A 106 19.44 3.53 -7.00
C CYS A 106 18.94 4.37 -8.18
N HIS A 107 18.81 5.69 -7.99
CA HIS A 107 18.30 6.62 -8.99
C HIS A 107 19.46 7.22 -9.79
N VAL A 108 19.98 6.45 -10.74
CA VAL A 108 21.17 6.85 -11.52
C VAL A 108 20.76 7.71 -12.70
N GLU A 109 21.14 8.99 -12.64
CA GLU A 109 21.02 9.93 -13.78
C GLU A 109 22.09 9.69 -14.83
N HIS A 110 22.01 10.38 -15.95
CA HIS A 110 22.95 10.30 -17.08
C HIS A 110 23.09 8.89 -17.70
N LYS A 111 21.97 8.13 -17.71
CA LYS A 111 21.87 6.78 -18.30
C LYS A 111 20.78 6.69 -19.36
N ASP A 112 20.38 7.82 -19.94
CA ASP A 112 19.33 7.89 -20.96
C ASP A 112 17.98 7.28 -20.51
N LYS A 113 17.78 7.14 -19.20
CA LYS A 113 16.53 6.61 -18.64
C LYS A 113 15.48 7.71 -18.61
N PRO A 114 14.31 7.52 -19.24
CA PRO A 114 13.26 8.53 -19.23
C PRO A 114 12.64 8.71 -17.82
N ILE A 115 12.63 7.65 -17.02
CA ILE A 115 12.03 7.61 -15.68
C ILE A 115 12.98 6.94 -14.69
N LEU A 116 13.39 7.68 -13.66
CA LEU A 116 14.27 7.17 -12.62
C LEU A 116 13.60 6.22 -11.63
N ALA A 117 12.28 6.21 -11.59
CA ALA A 117 11.53 5.33 -10.69
C ALA A 117 11.48 3.86 -11.18
N VAL A 118 11.90 3.59 -12.42
CA VAL A 118 12.01 2.23 -12.94
C VAL A 118 13.38 1.67 -12.55
N MET A 119 13.37 0.79 -11.55
CA MET A 119 14.56 0.20 -10.96
C MET A 119 14.67 -1.27 -11.35
N SER A 120 15.90 -1.78 -11.48
CA SER A 120 16.12 -3.22 -11.58
C SER A 120 16.30 -3.84 -10.20
N ASP A 121 16.08 -5.13 -10.08
CA ASP A 121 16.26 -5.90 -8.84
C ASP A 121 17.67 -5.77 -8.28
N SER A 122 18.68 -5.54 -9.13
CA SER A 122 20.06 -5.31 -8.69
C SER A 122 20.20 -4.21 -7.64
N ALA A 123 19.33 -3.21 -7.64
CA ALA A 123 19.33 -2.17 -6.62
C ALA A 123 18.84 -2.69 -5.26
N CYS A 124 17.90 -3.63 -5.23
CA CYS A 124 17.29 -4.18 -4.04
C CYS A 124 18.15 -5.31 -3.43
N ILE A 125 18.66 -6.19 -4.26
CA ILE A 125 19.44 -7.36 -3.84
C ILE A 125 20.82 -7.00 -3.26
N GLN A 126 21.31 -5.77 -3.46
CA GLN A 126 22.52 -5.29 -2.75
C GLN A 126 22.39 -5.45 -1.22
N CYS A 127 21.17 -5.33 -0.70
CA CYS A 127 20.87 -5.55 0.72
C CYS A 127 20.08 -6.84 0.94
N HIS A 128 19.06 -7.11 0.11
CA HIS A 128 18.12 -8.21 0.34
C HIS A 128 18.66 -9.60 -0.01
N ALA A 129 19.79 -9.71 -0.72
CA ALA A 129 20.42 -11.00 -0.99
C ALA A 129 21.03 -11.67 0.25
N ASP A 130 21.45 -10.89 1.24
CA ASP A 130 21.98 -11.37 2.53
C ASP A 130 21.70 -10.34 3.62
N LEU A 131 20.42 -10.11 3.90
CA LEU A 131 20.00 -9.10 4.86
C LEU A 131 20.26 -9.56 6.29
N LYS A 132 21.04 -8.78 7.01
CA LYS A 132 21.32 -8.96 8.44
C LYS A 132 20.87 -7.71 9.20
N VAL A 133 20.14 -7.92 10.26
CA VAL A 133 19.72 -6.85 11.17
C VAL A 133 20.52 -6.98 12.45
N LYS A 134 21.17 -5.89 12.85
CA LYS A 134 21.95 -5.85 14.07
C LYS A 134 21.00 -5.95 15.28
N ASP A 135 21.33 -6.84 16.21
CA ASP A 135 20.69 -6.98 17.52
C ASP A 135 19.18 -7.33 17.50
N SER A 136 18.67 -7.84 16.37
CA SER A 136 17.26 -8.24 16.28
C SER A 136 17.06 -9.42 15.33
N PRO A 137 16.21 -10.39 15.66
CA PRO A 137 15.86 -11.45 14.71
C PRO A 137 15.10 -10.85 13.52
N LEU A 138 15.40 -11.34 12.31
CA LEU A 138 14.65 -10.96 11.12
C LEU A 138 13.20 -11.44 11.26
N ARG A 139 12.26 -10.51 11.04
CA ARG A 139 10.81 -10.80 10.99
C ARG A 139 10.36 -11.29 9.62
N PHE A 140 11.26 -11.39 8.66
CA PHE A 140 11.02 -11.77 7.26
C PHE A 140 12.22 -12.53 6.71
N GLU A 141 12.10 -13.06 5.50
CA GLU A 141 13.17 -13.80 4.84
C GLU A 141 14.37 -12.88 4.57
N GLY A 142 15.55 -13.28 5.03
CA GLY A 142 16.78 -12.51 4.90
C GLY A 142 17.49 -12.67 3.56
N LYS A 143 17.05 -13.65 2.74
CA LYS A 143 17.66 -13.93 1.43
C LYS A 143 16.61 -13.91 0.35
N VAL A 144 16.53 -12.79 -0.37
CA VAL A 144 15.62 -12.59 -1.49
C VAL A 144 16.42 -12.15 -2.71
N LEU A 145 16.34 -12.90 -3.80
CA LEU A 145 17.12 -12.63 -5.03
C LEU A 145 16.24 -12.21 -6.19
N SER A 146 15.08 -12.82 -6.34
CA SER A 146 14.14 -12.48 -7.39
C SER A 146 12.74 -12.95 -7.03
N PHE A 147 11.73 -12.38 -7.68
CA PHE A 147 10.36 -12.84 -7.54
C PHE A 147 10.18 -14.28 -8.03
N THR A 148 10.82 -14.63 -9.13
CA THR A 148 10.61 -15.90 -9.82
C THR A 148 11.18 -17.11 -9.08
N THR A 149 12.33 -16.95 -8.42
CA THR A 149 13.07 -18.10 -7.85
C THR A 149 13.23 -18.05 -6.33
N HIS A 150 13.48 -16.90 -5.75
CA HIS A 150 13.88 -16.76 -4.35
C HIS A 150 13.04 -15.74 -3.59
N HIS A 151 11.78 -15.58 -3.97
CA HIS A 151 10.84 -14.76 -3.21
C HIS A 151 10.18 -15.62 -2.13
N PRO A 152 10.12 -15.17 -0.86
CA PRO A 152 9.42 -15.86 0.20
C PRO A 152 7.92 -15.91 -0.09
N GLU A 153 7.25 -16.90 0.48
CA GLU A 153 5.80 -16.98 0.41
C GLU A 153 5.13 -15.69 0.92
N PHE A 154 4.03 -15.32 0.31
CA PHE A 154 3.25 -14.17 0.77
C PHE A 154 2.76 -14.37 2.20
N GLY A 155 2.95 -13.34 2.99
CA GLY A 155 2.46 -13.30 4.36
C GLY A 155 1.70 -12.01 4.60
N VAL A 156 0.61 -12.14 5.33
CA VAL A 156 -0.28 -11.04 5.69
C VAL A 156 -0.17 -10.71 7.17
N ALA A 157 -0.45 -9.48 7.52
CA ALA A 157 -0.49 -9.06 8.91
C ALA A 157 -1.89 -9.37 9.49
N VAL A 158 -1.96 -10.29 10.42
CA VAL A 158 -3.21 -10.71 11.09
C VAL A 158 -3.13 -10.35 12.56
N LEU A 159 -4.17 -9.71 13.09
CA LEU A 159 -4.32 -9.49 14.52
C LEU A 159 -4.97 -10.73 15.13
N LEU A 160 -4.14 -11.61 15.70
CA LEU A 160 -4.64 -12.81 16.33
C LEU A 160 -5.36 -12.53 17.66
N PRO A 161 -6.33 -13.36 18.07
CA PRO A 161 -7.06 -13.17 19.32
C PRO A 161 -6.12 -13.03 20.52
N GLY A 162 -6.35 -12.00 21.34
CA GLY A 162 -5.53 -11.72 22.54
C GLY A 162 -4.22 -10.96 22.26
N GLN A 163 -3.85 -10.74 21.02
CA GLN A 163 -2.66 -9.94 20.66
C GLN A 163 -3.00 -8.46 20.46
N LYS A 164 -2.07 -7.59 20.84
CA LYS A 164 -2.17 -6.14 20.62
C LYS A 164 -1.50 -5.67 19.32
N THR A 165 -0.61 -6.48 18.76
CA THR A 165 0.15 -6.19 17.56
C THR A 165 -0.11 -7.24 16.50
N PRO A 166 -0.29 -6.86 15.22
CA PRO A 166 -0.45 -7.81 14.14
C PRO A 166 0.78 -8.71 14.01
N GLU A 167 0.55 -9.98 13.78
CA GLU A 167 1.57 -10.96 13.47
C GLU A 167 1.55 -11.28 11.97
N ARG A 168 2.73 -11.53 11.38
CA ARG A 168 2.82 -11.94 9.99
C ARG A 168 2.58 -13.44 9.87
N VAL A 169 1.50 -13.80 9.18
CA VAL A 169 1.07 -15.17 8.92
C VAL A 169 1.22 -15.47 7.43
N ARG A 170 1.81 -16.62 7.08
CA ARG A 170 1.96 -17.06 5.69
C ARG A 170 0.61 -17.50 5.12
N LEU A 171 0.38 -17.33 3.81
CA LEU A 171 -0.86 -17.78 3.18
C LEU A 171 -1.06 -19.31 3.19
N SER A 172 0.00 -20.08 3.38
CA SER A 172 -0.07 -21.54 3.55
C SER A 172 -0.45 -21.98 4.96
N ASP A 173 -0.29 -21.14 5.96
CA ASP A 173 -0.60 -21.44 7.37
C ASP A 173 -2.10 -21.34 7.62
N LYS A 174 -2.84 -22.36 7.23
CA LYS A 174 -4.31 -22.38 7.30
C LYS A 174 -4.86 -22.35 8.73
N GLU A 175 -4.06 -22.70 9.72
CA GLU A 175 -4.50 -22.70 11.12
C GLU A 175 -4.52 -21.29 11.70
N ARG A 176 -3.53 -20.49 11.33
CA ARG A 176 -3.35 -19.11 11.84
C ARG A 176 -3.86 -18.06 10.87
N LEU A 177 -4.00 -18.41 9.59
CA LEU A 177 -4.49 -17.53 8.54
C LEU A 177 -6.02 -17.44 8.60
N VAL A 178 -6.52 -16.55 9.43
CA VAL A 178 -7.94 -16.33 9.63
C VAL A 178 -8.23 -14.84 9.46
N ASP A 179 -9.22 -14.52 8.61
CA ASP A 179 -9.76 -13.17 8.60
C ASP A 179 -10.53 -12.91 9.90
N THR A 180 -10.13 -11.89 10.64
CA THR A 180 -10.75 -11.48 11.90
C THR A 180 -11.97 -10.59 11.70
N ALA A 181 -12.43 -10.44 10.45
CA ALA A 181 -13.67 -9.74 10.15
C ALA A 181 -14.85 -10.39 10.88
N SER A 182 -15.56 -9.59 11.64
CA SER A 182 -16.74 -10.03 12.40
C SER A 182 -18.05 -9.82 11.65
N ILE A 183 -17.98 -9.52 10.35
CA ILE A 183 -19.15 -9.52 9.44
C ILE A 183 -19.33 -10.92 8.83
N LYS A 184 -20.56 -11.39 8.77
CA LYS A 184 -20.88 -12.69 8.17
C LYS A 184 -21.26 -12.51 6.71
N LEU A 185 -20.50 -13.14 5.82
CA LEU A 185 -20.79 -13.16 4.38
C LEU A 185 -20.52 -14.56 3.82
N ASN A 186 -21.37 -15.02 2.95
CA ASN A 186 -21.25 -16.29 2.23
C ASN A 186 -21.13 -16.01 0.73
N HIS A 187 -19.92 -16.00 0.17
CA HIS A 187 -19.70 -15.76 -1.26
C HIS A 187 -20.42 -16.78 -2.13
N LYS A 188 -20.36 -18.07 -1.77
CA LYS A 188 -21.02 -19.15 -2.51
C LYS A 188 -22.51 -18.89 -2.66
N LEU A 189 -23.17 -18.45 -1.60
CA LEU A 189 -24.61 -18.14 -1.63
C LEU A 189 -24.89 -16.95 -2.55
N HIS A 190 -24.12 -15.85 -2.42
CA HIS A 190 -24.36 -14.62 -3.18
C HIS A 190 -23.98 -14.72 -4.66
N LEU A 191 -23.16 -15.70 -5.04
CA LEU A 191 -22.77 -15.94 -6.42
C LEU A 191 -23.59 -17.02 -7.12
N GLN A 192 -24.64 -17.54 -6.47
CA GLN A 192 -25.55 -18.50 -7.08
C GLN A 192 -26.31 -17.90 -8.26
N VAL A 193 -26.56 -18.75 -9.25
CA VAL A 193 -27.49 -18.45 -10.32
C VAL A 193 -28.90 -18.41 -9.75
N ASN A 194 -29.73 -17.45 -10.20
CA ASN A 194 -31.12 -17.28 -9.73
C ASN A 194 -31.23 -16.90 -8.23
N LEU A 195 -30.28 -16.13 -7.71
CA LEU A 195 -30.39 -15.52 -6.38
C LEU A 195 -31.68 -14.67 -6.33
N GLN A 196 -32.53 -14.87 -5.31
CA GLN A 196 -33.75 -14.09 -5.16
C GLN A 196 -33.42 -12.66 -4.78
N GLY A 197 -33.61 -11.75 -5.71
CA GLY A 197 -33.44 -10.31 -5.50
C GLY A 197 -34.81 -9.59 -5.39
N PRO A 198 -34.82 -8.29 -5.14
CA PRO A 198 -36.02 -7.50 -4.93
C PRO A 198 -36.92 -7.44 -6.15
N ASN A 199 -36.38 -7.63 -7.36
CA ASN A 199 -37.12 -7.60 -8.62
C ASN A 199 -37.24 -9.00 -9.28
N GLY A 200 -36.99 -10.06 -8.53
CA GLY A 200 -36.97 -11.44 -9.01
C GLY A 200 -35.58 -12.06 -9.07
N PRO A 201 -35.44 -13.22 -9.72
CA PRO A 201 -34.18 -13.92 -9.80
C PRO A 201 -33.09 -13.09 -10.50
N GLU A 202 -31.92 -12.98 -9.90
CA GLU A 202 -30.75 -12.28 -10.43
C GLU A 202 -29.46 -13.03 -10.15
N GLN A 203 -28.38 -12.63 -10.81
CA GLN A 203 -27.04 -13.15 -10.56
C GLN A 203 -26.11 -12.01 -10.25
N LEU A 204 -25.48 -12.07 -9.09
CA LEU A 204 -24.44 -11.14 -8.70
C LEU A 204 -23.08 -11.55 -9.30
N SER A 205 -22.27 -10.56 -9.60
CA SER A 205 -20.87 -10.73 -10.00
C SER A 205 -19.94 -10.18 -8.92
N CYS A 206 -18.65 -10.49 -9.02
CA CYS A 206 -17.65 -9.90 -8.12
C CYS A 206 -17.71 -8.37 -8.10
N ALA A 207 -17.93 -7.76 -9.28
CA ALA A 207 -18.03 -6.30 -9.44
C ALA A 207 -19.29 -5.69 -8.82
N SER A 208 -20.30 -6.49 -8.47
CA SER A 208 -21.49 -5.99 -7.77
C SER A 208 -21.15 -5.47 -6.37
N CYS A 209 -20.08 -6.00 -5.76
CA CYS A 209 -19.62 -5.60 -4.42
C CYS A 209 -18.21 -5.02 -4.46
N HIS A 210 -17.29 -5.62 -5.22
CA HIS A 210 -15.89 -5.22 -5.27
C HIS A 210 -15.63 -4.28 -6.44
N GLN A 211 -15.52 -3.00 -6.14
CA GLN A 211 -15.23 -1.96 -7.13
C GLN A 211 -13.85 -1.34 -6.86
N PRO A 212 -13.01 -1.18 -7.88
CA PRO A 212 -11.73 -0.54 -7.71
C PRO A 212 -11.91 0.94 -7.31
N ASP A 213 -10.96 1.45 -6.54
CA ASP A 213 -10.89 2.86 -6.21
C ASP A 213 -10.58 3.71 -7.47
N PRO A 214 -10.68 5.05 -7.42
CA PRO A 214 -10.39 5.90 -8.57
C PRO A 214 -8.95 5.75 -9.10
N ARG A 215 -8.00 5.38 -8.23
CA ARG A 215 -6.61 5.10 -8.60
C ARG A 215 -6.41 3.66 -9.06
N ARG A 216 -7.45 2.82 -8.88
CA ARG A 216 -7.53 1.41 -9.28
C ARG A 216 -6.44 0.50 -8.70
N ALA A 217 -5.76 0.96 -7.68
CA ALA A 217 -4.78 0.18 -6.94
C ALA A 217 -5.45 -0.74 -5.90
N TYR A 218 -6.52 -0.27 -5.28
CA TYR A 218 -7.24 -1.00 -4.23
C TYR A 218 -8.72 -1.12 -4.55
N MET A 219 -9.42 -2.01 -3.86
CA MET A 219 -10.88 -2.09 -3.90
C MET A 219 -11.47 -1.09 -2.91
N ARG A 220 -12.60 -0.48 -3.26
CA ARG A 220 -13.38 0.34 -2.35
C ARG A 220 -13.91 -0.52 -1.21
N PRO A 221 -14.01 0.01 0.01
CA PRO A 221 -14.67 -0.71 1.09
C PRO A 221 -16.11 -1.07 0.72
N VAL A 222 -16.46 -2.32 0.99
CA VAL A 222 -17.87 -2.78 0.89
C VAL A 222 -18.62 -2.20 2.09
N ASN A 223 -19.78 -1.60 1.85
CA ASN A 223 -20.63 -1.07 2.91
C ASN A 223 -22.10 -1.44 2.66
N TYR A 224 -22.88 -1.39 3.73
CA TYR A 224 -24.26 -1.81 3.71
C TYR A 224 -25.11 -1.02 2.70
N GLU A 225 -25.02 0.31 2.73
CA GLU A 225 -25.88 1.20 1.96
C GLU A 225 -25.73 1.02 0.44
N LYS A 226 -24.52 0.74 -0.02
CA LYS A 226 -24.22 0.60 -1.45
C LYS A 226 -24.34 -0.82 -1.97
N ASN A 227 -23.99 -1.79 -1.13
CA ASN A 227 -23.76 -3.15 -1.59
C ASN A 227 -24.80 -4.15 -1.08
N CYS A 228 -25.47 -3.88 0.05
CA CYS A 228 -26.35 -4.85 0.72
C CYS A 228 -27.82 -4.39 0.79
N MET A 229 -28.05 -3.09 1.02
CA MET A 229 -29.36 -2.51 1.32
C MET A 229 -30.42 -2.80 0.26
N ARG A 230 -30.02 -2.96 -1.00
CA ARG A 230 -30.94 -3.25 -2.10
C ARG A 230 -31.72 -4.55 -1.89
N CYS A 231 -31.09 -5.57 -1.29
CA CYS A 231 -31.68 -6.88 -1.04
C CYS A 231 -31.95 -7.14 0.44
N HIS A 232 -31.14 -6.59 1.31
CA HIS A 232 -31.23 -6.79 2.75
C HIS A 232 -31.81 -5.53 3.42
N LEU A 233 -33.14 -5.45 3.48
CA LEU A 233 -33.80 -4.40 4.24
C LEU A 233 -33.55 -4.63 5.74
N LEU A 234 -33.44 -3.55 6.52
CA LEU A 234 -33.25 -3.60 7.97
C LEU A 234 -34.58 -3.60 8.71
N ASP A 235 -35.55 -4.34 8.18
CA ASP A 235 -36.85 -4.58 8.84
C ASP A 235 -36.58 -5.45 10.08
N PHE A 236 -36.86 -4.93 11.22
CA PHE A 236 -36.59 -5.61 12.49
C PHE A 236 -37.79 -6.41 13.02
N ASP A 237 -39.01 -6.06 12.61
CA ASP A 237 -40.20 -6.72 13.08
C ASP A 237 -41.34 -6.55 12.07
N GLU A 238 -42.10 -7.61 11.79
CA GLU A 238 -43.23 -7.63 10.86
C GLU A 238 -44.39 -6.74 11.29
N ARG A 239 -44.51 -6.43 12.57
CA ARG A 239 -45.49 -5.49 13.12
C ARG A 239 -45.27 -4.04 12.68
N PHE A 240 -44.06 -3.73 12.18
CA PHE A 240 -43.67 -2.40 11.72
C PHE A 240 -43.20 -2.41 10.27
N PRO A 241 -44.11 -2.72 9.33
CA PRO A 241 -43.72 -2.83 7.92
C PRO A 241 -43.17 -1.51 7.38
N GLY A 242 -41.99 -1.57 6.75
CA GLY A 242 -41.30 -0.40 6.19
C GLY A 242 -40.57 0.49 7.22
N ARG A 243 -40.64 0.15 8.51
CA ARG A 243 -39.82 0.84 9.55
C ARG A 243 -38.52 0.12 9.74
N THR A 244 -37.42 0.75 9.29
CA THR A 244 -36.09 0.17 9.31
C THR A 244 -35.26 0.67 10.50
N VAL A 245 -34.34 -0.18 10.99
CA VAL A 245 -33.39 0.21 12.03
C VAL A 245 -32.38 1.21 11.47
N PRO A 246 -32.03 2.31 12.17
CA PRO A 246 -31.00 3.23 11.77
C PRO A 246 -29.63 2.54 11.80
N HIS A 247 -29.08 2.19 10.61
CA HIS A 247 -27.80 1.54 10.47
C HIS A 247 -26.66 2.57 10.45
N GLY A 248 -25.49 2.16 10.94
CA GLY A 248 -24.29 3.04 10.97
C GLY A 248 -24.28 4.03 12.14
N GLN A 249 -25.32 4.03 12.99
CA GLN A 249 -25.39 4.82 14.21
C GLN A 249 -24.70 4.10 15.38
N GLN A 250 -24.47 4.84 16.47
CA GLN A 250 -23.99 4.24 17.70
C GLN A 250 -25.00 3.22 18.24
N LEU A 251 -24.53 2.14 18.83
CA LEU A 251 -25.38 1.06 19.32
C LEU A 251 -26.46 1.56 20.30
N GLU A 252 -26.12 2.53 21.12
CA GLU A 252 -27.07 3.19 22.06
C GLU A 252 -28.22 3.86 21.33
N GLU A 253 -28.00 4.43 20.15
CA GLU A 253 -29.04 5.08 19.36
C GLU A 253 -29.97 4.03 18.73
N VAL A 254 -29.41 2.93 18.24
CA VAL A 254 -30.17 1.79 17.73
C VAL A 254 -31.06 1.22 18.85
N ASN A 255 -30.49 0.98 20.02
CA ASN A 255 -31.23 0.47 21.18
C ASN A 255 -32.32 1.44 21.65
N ARG A 256 -32.03 2.73 21.65
CA ARG A 256 -33.02 3.76 21.99
C ARG A 256 -34.17 3.75 20.99
N PHE A 257 -33.89 3.66 19.71
CA PHE A 257 -34.89 3.55 18.66
C PHE A 257 -35.79 2.32 18.85
N LEU A 258 -35.20 1.14 19.05
CA LEU A 258 -35.95 -0.11 19.26
C LEU A 258 -36.82 -0.01 20.53
N ARG A 259 -36.26 0.41 21.65
CA ARG A 259 -36.99 0.58 22.92
C ARG A 259 -38.15 1.57 22.80
N ALA A 260 -37.93 2.71 22.16
CA ALA A 260 -38.98 3.68 21.94
C ALA A 260 -40.11 3.13 21.07
N THR A 261 -39.74 2.43 19.99
CA THR A 261 -40.70 1.80 19.07
C THR A 261 -41.55 0.73 19.77
N TYR A 262 -40.95 -0.16 20.53
CA TYR A 262 -41.68 -1.20 21.23
C TYR A 262 -42.45 -0.67 22.46
N ALA A 263 -41.95 0.33 23.11
CA ALA A 263 -42.70 0.99 24.18
C ALA A 263 -43.96 1.69 23.65
N GLU A 264 -43.85 2.40 22.53
CA GLU A 264 -44.98 3.01 21.83
C GLU A 264 -46.02 1.97 21.45
N TYR A 265 -45.60 0.86 20.84
CA TYR A 265 -46.42 -0.26 20.48
C TYR A 265 -47.12 -0.88 21.70
N TYR A 266 -46.39 -1.16 22.76
CA TYR A 266 -46.91 -1.73 23.99
C TYR A 266 -48.02 -0.85 24.62
N LEU A 267 -47.76 0.44 24.69
CA LEU A 267 -48.71 1.40 25.21
C LEU A 267 -49.99 1.48 24.38
N HIS A 268 -49.86 1.39 23.06
CA HIS A 268 -51.00 1.39 22.14
C HIS A 268 -51.87 0.13 22.32
N GLU A 269 -51.21 -1.04 22.32
CA GLU A 269 -51.95 -2.34 22.45
C GLU A 269 -52.65 -2.49 23.79
N HIS A 270 -52.09 -1.88 24.89
CA HIS A 270 -52.63 -2.00 26.23
C HIS A 270 -53.34 -0.73 26.71
N ASP A 271 -53.69 0.20 25.80
CA ASP A 271 -54.23 1.53 26.16
C ASP A 271 -55.50 1.43 27.03
N ALA A 272 -56.43 0.55 26.68
CA ALA A 272 -57.69 0.36 27.42
C ALA A 272 -57.43 -0.18 28.84
N GLU A 273 -56.49 -1.10 29.04
CA GLU A 273 -56.09 -1.65 30.33
C GLU A 273 -55.38 -0.61 31.18
N LEU A 274 -54.44 0.09 30.57
CA LEU A 274 -53.65 1.14 31.25
C LEU A 274 -54.55 2.28 31.71
N ARG A 275 -55.52 2.72 30.89
CA ARG A 275 -56.49 3.74 31.24
C ARG A 275 -57.41 3.28 32.38
N SER A 276 -57.86 2.01 32.37
CA SER A 276 -58.69 1.47 33.45
C SER A 276 -57.97 1.48 34.81
N ARG A 277 -56.64 1.39 34.80
CA ARG A 277 -55.78 1.46 35.99
C ARG A 277 -55.35 2.88 36.35
N GLY A 278 -55.79 3.90 35.59
CA GLY A 278 -55.42 5.29 35.79
C GLY A 278 -53.92 5.58 35.53
N VAL A 279 -53.30 4.77 34.63
CA VAL A 279 -51.87 4.85 34.36
C VAL A 279 -51.64 5.18 32.89
N GLY A 280 -50.98 6.30 32.64
CA GLY A 280 -50.57 6.74 31.28
C GLY A 280 -49.18 6.28 30.84
N ALA A 281 -48.49 5.42 31.62
CA ALA A 281 -47.15 4.93 31.29
C ALA A 281 -46.90 3.55 31.91
N MET A 282 -45.94 2.82 31.38
CA MET A 282 -45.46 1.57 31.97
C MET A 282 -44.86 1.83 33.35
N LYS A 283 -45.38 1.19 34.41
CA LYS A 283 -44.92 1.35 35.79
C LYS A 283 -44.50 0.05 36.45
N THR A 284 -44.91 -1.09 35.90
CA THR A 284 -44.58 -2.39 36.47
C THR A 284 -43.28 -2.95 35.84
N LYS A 285 -42.54 -3.68 36.65
CA LYS A 285 -41.35 -4.40 36.14
C LYS A 285 -41.73 -5.35 34.98
N ARG A 286 -42.88 -6.02 35.08
CA ARG A 286 -43.36 -6.93 34.04
C ARG A 286 -43.52 -6.22 32.68
N GLU A 287 -44.12 -5.06 32.62
CA GLU A 287 -44.31 -4.27 31.41
C GLU A 287 -42.98 -3.86 30.78
N ILE A 288 -42.01 -3.51 31.59
CA ILE A 288 -40.66 -3.17 31.14
C ILE A 288 -39.92 -4.40 30.62
N ASP A 289 -40.06 -5.54 31.31
CA ASP A 289 -39.47 -6.81 30.91
C ASP A 289 -40.05 -7.32 29.58
N GLU A 290 -41.33 -7.17 29.33
CA GLU A 290 -41.98 -7.54 28.05
C GLU A 290 -41.46 -6.70 26.88
N VAL A 291 -41.29 -5.39 27.05
CA VAL A 291 -40.68 -4.52 26.03
C VAL A 291 -39.20 -4.89 25.82
N HIS A 292 -38.50 -5.19 26.90
CA HIS A 292 -37.10 -5.61 26.82
C HIS A 292 -36.94 -6.91 26.01
N GLU A 293 -37.79 -7.89 26.24
CA GLU A 293 -37.79 -9.16 25.49
C GLU A 293 -38.05 -8.94 23.97
N MET A 294 -38.97 -8.05 23.62
CA MET A 294 -39.20 -7.67 22.22
C MET A 294 -37.96 -7.03 21.57
N VAL A 295 -37.27 -6.17 22.31
CA VAL A 295 -35.99 -5.53 21.83
C VAL A 295 -34.92 -6.59 21.60
N VAL A 296 -34.70 -7.51 22.56
CA VAL A 296 -33.71 -8.58 22.45
C VAL A 296 -33.99 -9.46 21.23
N LYS A 297 -35.25 -9.82 20.99
CA LYS A 297 -35.67 -10.60 19.82
C LYS A 297 -35.43 -9.86 18.50
N ALA A 298 -35.61 -8.54 18.46
CA ALA A 298 -35.32 -7.74 17.29
C ALA A 298 -33.78 -7.66 17.04
N GLU A 299 -32.99 -7.52 18.11
CA GLU A 299 -31.52 -7.51 18.04
C GLU A 299 -30.96 -8.82 17.46
N GLU A 300 -31.61 -9.96 17.69
CA GLU A 300 -31.18 -11.25 17.13
C GLU A 300 -31.10 -11.25 15.61
N LYS A 301 -31.92 -10.42 14.92
CA LYS A 301 -31.84 -10.26 13.47
C LYS A 301 -30.51 -9.65 13.00
N CYS A 302 -29.88 -8.85 13.84
CA CYS A 302 -28.55 -8.32 13.57
C CYS A 302 -27.50 -9.43 13.43
N ALA A 303 -27.72 -10.57 14.08
CA ALA A 303 -26.83 -11.73 14.01
C ALA A 303 -26.76 -12.40 12.63
N LEU A 304 -27.64 -12.05 11.69
CA LEU A 304 -27.52 -12.49 10.30
C LEU A 304 -26.24 -11.99 9.65
N CYS A 305 -25.84 -10.76 9.95
CA CYS A 305 -24.67 -10.11 9.37
C CYS A 305 -23.52 -9.92 10.38
N HIS A 306 -23.85 -9.69 11.66
CA HIS A 306 -22.89 -9.35 12.70
C HIS A 306 -22.65 -10.49 13.68
N VAL A 307 -21.46 -10.50 14.29
CA VAL A 307 -21.20 -11.29 15.48
C VAL A 307 -21.67 -10.49 16.68
N LEU A 308 -22.57 -11.07 17.47
CA LEU A 308 -23.08 -10.45 18.68
C LEU A 308 -22.38 -11.03 19.90
N GLN A 309 -22.16 -10.18 20.90
CA GLN A 309 -21.72 -10.57 22.24
C GLN A 309 -22.68 -9.98 23.28
N ARG A 310 -22.92 -10.71 24.38
CA ARG A 310 -23.67 -10.16 25.49
C ARG A 310 -22.76 -9.26 26.33
N VAL A 311 -23.25 -8.10 26.66
CA VAL A 311 -22.59 -7.13 27.54
C VAL A 311 -23.61 -6.63 28.55
N THR A 312 -23.20 -6.45 29.79
CA THR A 312 -24.03 -5.84 30.83
C THR A 312 -23.79 -4.34 30.82
N ASP A 313 -24.85 -3.56 30.68
CA ASP A 313 -24.75 -2.10 30.67
C ASP A 313 -24.56 -1.51 32.08
N SER A 314 -24.38 -0.20 32.16
CA SER A 314 -24.19 0.53 33.44
C SER A 314 -25.41 0.43 34.36
N SER A 315 -26.57 0.03 33.86
CA SER A 315 -27.80 -0.19 34.66
C SER A 315 -27.93 -1.64 35.13
N GLY A 316 -26.99 -2.52 34.82
CA GLY A 316 -27.04 -3.94 35.13
C GLY A 316 -27.90 -4.79 34.18
N ALA A 317 -28.40 -4.22 33.07
CA ALA A 317 -29.21 -4.92 32.10
C ALA A 317 -28.33 -5.58 31.01
N ASP A 318 -28.62 -6.83 30.68
CA ASP A 318 -27.97 -7.54 29.59
C ASP A 318 -28.42 -6.99 28.24
N ARG A 319 -27.47 -6.78 27.34
CA ARG A 319 -27.69 -6.32 25.97
C ARG A 319 -26.88 -7.13 24.98
N SER A 320 -27.33 -7.13 23.73
CA SER A 320 -26.53 -7.59 22.62
C SER A 320 -25.68 -6.43 22.10
N ALA A 321 -24.37 -6.61 22.04
CA ALA A 321 -23.44 -5.69 21.39
C ALA A 321 -22.89 -6.31 20.11
N VAL A 322 -22.77 -5.49 19.07
CA VAL A 322 -22.12 -5.89 17.83
C VAL A 322 -20.61 -5.87 18.05
N VAL A 323 -19.96 -6.99 17.80
CA VAL A 323 -18.48 -7.05 17.82
C VAL A 323 -17.95 -6.16 16.69
N LYS A 324 -17.10 -5.19 17.05
CA LYS A 324 -16.49 -4.29 16.06
C LYS A 324 -15.75 -5.08 14.99
N THR A 325 -16.09 -4.79 13.75
CA THR A 325 -15.46 -5.45 12.60
C THR A 325 -14.03 -4.98 12.44
N ALA A 326 -13.09 -5.92 12.42
CA ALA A 326 -11.66 -5.67 12.24
C ALA A 326 -11.23 -6.07 10.82
N ILE A 327 -11.79 -5.42 9.81
CA ILE A 327 -11.41 -5.63 8.40
C ILE A 327 -10.16 -4.81 8.12
N PRO A 328 -9.04 -5.42 7.71
CA PRO A 328 -7.86 -4.67 7.34
C PRO A 328 -8.12 -3.89 6.05
N GLU A 329 -7.78 -2.60 6.03
CA GLU A 329 -7.84 -1.80 4.80
C GLU A 329 -6.91 -2.34 3.73
N ARG A 330 -5.79 -2.93 4.15
CA ARG A 330 -4.76 -3.52 3.29
C ARG A 330 -4.18 -4.76 3.91
N TRP A 331 -4.30 -5.87 3.23
CA TRP A 331 -3.68 -7.13 3.61
C TRP A 331 -2.15 -7.12 3.45
N LEU A 332 -1.66 -6.41 2.43
CA LEU A 332 -0.25 -6.30 2.07
C LEU A 332 0.18 -4.82 2.13
N PRO A 333 0.49 -4.27 3.32
CA PRO A 333 0.73 -2.83 3.49
C PRO A 333 1.97 -2.32 2.75
N HIS A 334 2.94 -3.18 2.48
CA HIS A 334 4.20 -2.83 1.80
C HIS A 334 4.21 -3.19 0.31
N SER A 335 3.10 -3.68 -0.22
CA SER A 335 2.98 -4.06 -1.62
C SER A 335 1.78 -3.38 -2.26
N VAL A 336 1.87 -3.12 -3.55
CA VAL A 336 0.81 -2.55 -4.37
C VAL A 336 0.48 -3.52 -5.47
N PHE A 337 -0.79 -3.87 -5.59
CA PHE A 337 -1.31 -4.61 -6.73
C PHE A 337 -2.24 -3.70 -7.53
N ASN A 338 -2.03 -3.61 -8.83
CA ASN A 338 -2.86 -2.80 -9.70
C ASN A 338 -3.88 -3.67 -10.44
N HIS A 339 -5.09 -3.75 -9.93
CA HIS A 339 -6.19 -4.49 -10.57
C HIS A 339 -6.50 -3.99 -11.99
N LEU A 340 -6.29 -2.69 -12.27
CA LEU A 340 -6.51 -2.15 -13.62
C LEU A 340 -5.59 -2.79 -14.66
N ALA A 341 -4.33 -3.03 -14.32
CA ALA A 341 -3.38 -3.69 -15.21
C ALA A 341 -3.76 -5.15 -15.54
N HIS A 342 -4.69 -5.73 -14.77
CA HIS A 342 -5.12 -7.13 -14.87
C HIS A 342 -6.59 -7.30 -15.28
N THR A 343 -7.22 -6.28 -15.85
CA THR A 343 -8.67 -6.32 -16.22
C THR A 343 -9.02 -7.33 -17.29
N THR A 344 -8.03 -7.82 -18.05
CA THR A 344 -8.21 -8.89 -19.04
C THR A 344 -8.26 -10.29 -18.42
N VAL A 345 -7.88 -10.42 -17.14
CA VAL A 345 -7.87 -11.68 -16.40
C VAL A 345 -9.14 -11.77 -15.53
N LYS A 346 -9.82 -12.91 -15.57
CA LYS A 346 -11.00 -13.12 -14.71
C LYS A 346 -10.59 -13.13 -13.23
N CYS A 347 -11.41 -12.54 -12.38
CA CYS A 347 -11.17 -12.46 -10.92
C CYS A 347 -10.85 -13.85 -10.32
N VAL A 348 -11.59 -14.87 -10.72
CA VAL A 348 -11.43 -16.25 -10.23
C VAL A 348 -10.11 -16.92 -10.66
N ALA A 349 -9.43 -16.42 -11.65
CA ALA A 349 -8.11 -16.95 -12.01
C ALA A 349 -7.05 -16.68 -10.93
N CYS A 350 -7.25 -15.64 -10.13
CA CYS A 350 -6.39 -15.31 -8.99
C CYS A 350 -7.08 -15.62 -7.65
N HIS A 351 -8.39 -15.40 -7.55
CA HIS A 351 -9.21 -15.63 -6.35
C HIS A 351 -10.03 -16.91 -6.47
N GLU A 352 -9.33 -18.04 -6.67
CA GLU A 352 -9.93 -19.35 -6.99
C GLU A 352 -10.94 -19.84 -5.93
N ALA A 353 -10.65 -19.58 -4.66
CA ALA A 353 -11.47 -20.03 -3.55
C ALA A 353 -12.74 -19.18 -3.33
N ALA A 354 -12.83 -17.97 -3.91
CA ALA A 354 -13.92 -17.05 -3.63
C ALA A 354 -15.31 -17.61 -4.00
N PRO A 355 -15.52 -18.28 -5.15
CA PRO A 355 -16.86 -18.81 -5.50
C PRO A 355 -17.36 -19.94 -4.58
N THR A 356 -16.47 -20.58 -3.84
CA THR A 356 -16.79 -21.71 -2.96
C THR A 356 -16.77 -21.36 -1.48
N SER A 357 -16.26 -20.18 -1.12
CA SER A 357 -16.17 -19.71 0.26
C SER A 357 -17.58 -19.48 0.86
N GLN A 358 -17.79 -20.02 2.04
CA GLN A 358 -19.06 -19.94 2.77
C GLN A 358 -18.97 -19.06 4.02
N VAL A 359 -17.78 -18.69 4.43
CA VAL A 359 -17.55 -17.93 5.67
C VAL A 359 -16.59 -16.78 5.43
N SER A 360 -16.80 -15.66 6.09
CA SER A 360 -15.95 -14.47 5.98
C SER A 360 -14.55 -14.68 6.56
N ARG A 361 -14.34 -15.72 7.34
CA ARG A 361 -13.03 -16.04 7.93
C ARG A 361 -12.03 -16.57 6.92
N ASP A 362 -12.48 -16.91 5.72
CA ASP A 362 -11.59 -17.35 4.63
C ASP A 362 -10.80 -16.18 4.10
N VAL A 363 -9.49 -16.26 4.14
CA VAL A 363 -8.59 -15.29 3.48
C VAL A 363 -8.46 -15.67 2.01
N LEU A 364 -9.13 -14.91 1.15
CA LEU A 364 -9.29 -15.21 -0.28
C LEU A 364 -8.22 -14.51 -1.15
N LEU A 365 -7.04 -14.26 -0.62
CA LEU A 365 -5.94 -13.68 -1.37
C LEU A 365 -5.30 -14.69 -2.33
N PRO A 366 -4.84 -14.23 -3.52
CA PRO A 366 -4.17 -15.11 -4.48
C PRO A 366 -2.80 -15.56 -3.93
N ARG A 367 -2.44 -16.77 -4.27
CA ARG A 367 -1.12 -17.31 -3.98
C ARG A 367 -0.10 -16.80 -4.98
N MET A 368 1.17 -16.83 -4.61
CA MET A 368 2.28 -16.39 -5.45
C MET A 368 2.33 -17.11 -6.80
N ASP A 369 1.94 -18.38 -6.83
CA ASP A 369 1.93 -19.18 -8.05
C ASP A 369 1.00 -18.59 -9.12
N SER A 370 -0.13 -18.00 -8.72
CA SER A 370 -1.04 -17.29 -9.65
C SER A 370 -0.36 -16.12 -10.36
N CYS A 371 0.53 -15.42 -9.66
CA CYS A 371 1.30 -14.32 -10.23
C CYS A 371 2.39 -14.84 -11.18
N ARG A 372 3.08 -15.89 -10.78
CA ARG A 372 4.17 -16.50 -11.53
C ARG A 372 3.75 -17.11 -12.87
N MET A 373 2.46 -17.41 -13.07
CA MET A 373 1.96 -17.87 -14.38
C MET A 373 2.21 -16.85 -15.50
N CYS A 374 2.29 -15.55 -15.17
CA CYS A 374 2.53 -14.48 -16.14
C CYS A 374 3.82 -13.71 -15.88
N HIS A 375 4.18 -13.53 -14.59
CA HIS A 375 5.36 -12.80 -14.14
C HIS A 375 6.58 -13.75 -14.02
N PHE A 376 7.27 -13.97 -15.14
CA PHE A 376 8.44 -14.84 -15.20
C PHE A 376 9.48 -14.29 -16.18
N GLU A 377 10.72 -14.64 -16.00
CA GLU A 377 11.82 -14.29 -16.88
C GLU A 377 12.43 -15.54 -17.51
N PRO A 378 12.84 -15.49 -18.79
CA PRO A 378 12.64 -14.43 -19.76
C PRO A 378 11.28 -14.54 -20.50
N GLY A 379 10.75 -13.41 -20.95
CA GLY A 379 9.63 -13.36 -21.90
C GLY A 379 8.23 -13.22 -21.29
N GLY A 380 8.11 -13.28 -19.99
CA GLY A 380 6.85 -12.99 -19.27
C GLY A 380 6.62 -11.49 -19.02
N ALA A 381 5.59 -11.19 -18.22
CA ALA A 381 5.39 -9.86 -17.69
C ALA A 381 6.51 -9.52 -16.69
N ARG A 382 6.76 -8.22 -16.53
CA ARG A 382 7.77 -7.72 -15.59
C ARG A 382 7.53 -8.25 -14.18
N ALA A 383 8.60 -8.58 -13.50
CA ALA A 383 8.60 -9.19 -12.18
C ALA A 383 9.62 -8.55 -11.23
N GLU A 384 10.04 -7.29 -11.52
CA GLU A 384 10.98 -6.60 -10.65
C GLU A 384 10.33 -6.23 -9.30
N CYS A 385 11.16 -6.17 -8.27
CA CYS A 385 10.72 -5.86 -6.91
C CYS A 385 9.85 -4.59 -6.85
N VAL A 386 10.20 -3.56 -7.60
CA VAL A 386 9.49 -2.26 -7.62
C VAL A 386 8.13 -2.31 -8.33
N ASP A 387 7.83 -3.35 -9.07
CA ASP A 387 6.51 -3.51 -9.70
C ASP A 387 5.43 -3.83 -8.66
N CYS A 388 5.83 -4.43 -7.54
CA CYS A 388 4.95 -4.80 -6.44
C CYS A 388 5.27 -4.10 -5.13
N HIS A 389 6.55 -3.83 -4.83
CA HIS A 389 6.96 -3.25 -3.55
C HIS A 389 7.12 -1.74 -3.60
N VAL A 390 6.71 -1.08 -2.52
CA VAL A 390 6.90 0.35 -2.32
C VAL A 390 8.12 0.54 -1.42
N TYR A 391 9.18 1.13 -1.96
CA TYR A 391 10.38 1.44 -1.21
C TYR A 391 10.21 2.68 -0.33
N HIS A 392 9.66 3.75 -0.89
CA HIS A 392 9.41 5.00 -0.18
C HIS A 392 7.97 5.01 0.37
N ASP A 393 7.84 5.29 1.65
CA ASP A 393 6.54 5.51 2.26
C ASP A 393 5.91 6.81 1.71
N LYS A 394 4.84 6.68 0.96
CA LYS A 394 4.12 7.79 0.36
C LYS A 394 3.06 8.41 1.29
N THR A 395 2.86 7.86 2.47
CA THR A 395 1.91 8.43 3.45
C THR A 395 2.33 9.82 3.92
N HIS A 396 3.61 10.13 3.83
CA HIS A 396 4.19 11.44 4.09
C HIS A 396 4.49 12.25 2.82
N ALA A 397 4.06 11.76 1.64
CA ALA A 397 4.09 12.57 0.44
C ALA A 397 3.16 13.77 0.63
N ARG A 398 3.53 14.90 0.02
CA ARG A 398 2.72 16.11 0.03
C ARG A 398 1.26 15.79 -0.24
N GLN A 399 0.40 16.28 0.66
CA GLN A 399 -1.05 16.11 0.53
C GLN A 399 -1.61 17.17 -0.42
N PRO A 400 -2.72 16.90 -1.11
CA PRO A 400 -3.49 17.96 -1.76
C PRO A 400 -3.91 18.98 -0.70
N GLY A 401 -3.44 20.22 -0.81
CA GLY A 401 -3.66 21.27 0.18
C GLY A 401 -2.40 21.85 0.82
N ASP A 402 -1.27 21.15 0.71
CA ASP A 402 0.03 21.76 1.03
C ASP A 402 0.29 22.93 0.05
N GLN A 403 0.83 24.03 0.56
CA GLN A 403 1.15 25.20 -0.26
C GLN A 403 2.02 24.80 -1.45
N PRO A 404 1.59 25.01 -2.71
CA PRO A 404 2.39 24.68 -3.86
C PRO A 404 3.64 25.56 -3.88
N TYR A 405 4.75 25.03 -4.38
CA TYR A 405 5.89 25.87 -4.69
C TYR A 405 5.54 26.84 -5.81
N SER A 406 5.96 28.10 -5.71
CA SER A 406 5.97 28.96 -6.88
C SER A 406 6.97 28.42 -7.91
N ILE A 407 6.78 28.75 -9.17
CA ILE A 407 7.70 28.34 -10.24
C ILE A 407 9.09 28.94 -9.96
N GLU A 408 9.15 30.14 -9.40
CA GLU A 408 10.38 30.85 -9.03
C GLU A 408 11.11 30.15 -7.88
N GLU A 409 10.42 29.78 -6.81
CA GLU A 409 10.97 29.02 -5.69
C GLU A 409 11.50 27.66 -6.17
N PHE A 410 10.74 26.97 -7.02
CA PHE A 410 11.15 25.72 -7.60
C PHE A 410 12.40 25.88 -8.49
N LYS A 411 12.44 26.90 -9.36
CA LYS A 411 13.59 27.21 -10.21
C LYS A 411 14.80 27.67 -9.41
N SER A 412 14.60 28.47 -8.35
CA SER A 412 15.68 28.98 -7.52
C SER A 412 16.31 27.92 -6.60
N GLY A 413 15.65 26.78 -6.41
CA GLY A 413 16.05 25.73 -5.47
C GLY A 413 15.89 26.14 -4.00
N GLN A 414 15.14 27.20 -3.75
CA GLN A 414 14.79 27.70 -2.41
C GLN A 414 13.52 27.01 -1.88
N ALA A 415 12.92 26.14 -2.66
CA ALA A 415 11.81 25.30 -2.21
C ALA A 415 12.28 24.37 -1.08
N SER A 416 12.40 24.93 0.13
CA SER A 416 12.62 24.12 1.32
C SER A 416 11.42 23.22 1.54
N PRO A 417 11.61 21.92 1.83
CA PRO A 417 10.56 21.13 2.39
C PRO A 417 10.17 21.79 3.70
N THR A 418 9.00 22.41 3.73
CA THR A 418 8.43 22.96 4.96
C THR A 418 8.54 21.88 6.03
N SER A 419 9.11 22.26 7.17
CA SER A 419 9.33 21.45 8.35
C SER A 419 8.29 20.35 8.48
N ILE A 420 8.75 19.12 8.55
CA ILE A 420 7.98 17.96 8.94
C ILE A 420 7.43 18.27 10.34
N ILE A 421 6.24 18.82 10.41
CA ILE A 421 5.46 18.81 11.64
C ILE A 421 5.12 17.33 11.83
N PRO A 422 5.62 16.66 12.87
CA PRO A 422 5.19 15.30 13.13
C PRO A 422 3.69 15.35 13.30
N ALA A 423 2.98 14.62 12.43
CA ALA A 423 1.56 14.41 12.62
C ALA A 423 1.38 13.89 14.04
N THR A 424 0.68 14.65 14.86
CA THR A 424 0.20 14.19 16.17
C THR A 424 -0.47 12.83 15.95
N PRO A 425 -0.14 11.81 16.74
CA PRO A 425 -0.80 10.53 16.60
C PRO A 425 -2.28 10.76 16.83
N VAL A 426 -3.09 10.45 15.83
CA VAL A 426 -4.53 10.29 16.01
C VAL A 426 -4.66 9.12 16.97
N THR A 427 -4.93 9.42 18.22
CA THR A 427 -5.31 8.44 19.23
C THR A 427 -6.57 7.72 18.78
N PRO A 428 -6.66 6.39 18.98
CA PRO A 428 -7.70 5.52 18.47
C PRO A 428 -9.09 5.86 18.99
#